data_ee3a53855b2c36ac8de7d8d3606df540
#
_entry.id   ee3a53855b2c36ac8de7d8d3606df540
#
_cell.length_a   1.000
_cell.length_b   1.000
_cell.length_c   1.000
_cell.angle_alpha   90.00
_cell.angle_beta   90.00
_cell.angle_gamma   90.00
#
_symmetry.space_group_name_H-M   'P 1'
#
loop_
_entity.id
_entity.type
_entity.pdbx_description
1 polymer ?
#
loop_
_entity_poly.entity_id
_entity_poly.type
_entity_poly.pdbx_seq_one_letter_code
_entity_poly.pdbx_strand_id
1 'polypeptide(L)'
;MLCYCFSLNNQQKFFAVSKNKLAKFAEMEHFQNVIQAPLRQLNSDDFYLKGIWAEKIFGNKNPVILELGCGKGEYTVQLAEKYPEMNFIGVDIKGARMFTGAKQAIVKNLKNAAFLRTNIEAIDRFFKAGEVAEIWLTFPDPQMKKTSRRLT
;
A
#
# COMPACT_ATOMS: atom_id res chain seq x y z
N MET A 1 -23.20 29.82 41.02
CA MET A 1 -22.26 29.79 39.89
C MET A 1 -22.02 28.31 39.56
N LEU A 2 -22.85 27.74 38.68
CA LEU A 2 -22.85 26.32 38.35
C LEU A 2 -21.96 26.11 37.10
N CYS A 3 -20.85 25.40 37.26
CA CYS A 3 -20.06 24.88 36.16
C CYS A 3 -20.71 23.59 35.60
N TYR A 4 -21.27 23.67 34.42
CA TYR A 4 -21.70 22.50 33.66
C TYR A 4 -20.48 21.88 32.95
N CYS A 5 -19.99 20.75 33.47
CA CYS A 5 -19.09 19.86 32.73
C CYS A 5 -19.91 19.09 31.71
N PHE A 6 -19.74 19.43 30.43
CA PHE A 6 -20.23 18.61 29.34
C PHE A 6 -19.36 17.36 29.19
N SER A 7 -19.87 16.23 29.65
CA SER A 7 -19.33 14.91 29.38
C SER A 7 -19.66 14.56 27.91
N LEU A 8 -18.69 14.66 27.03
CA LEU A 8 -18.80 14.16 25.66
C LEU A 8 -18.80 12.63 25.67
N ASN A 9 -19.96 12.09 25.40
CA ASN A 9 -20.29 10.69 25.34
C ASN A 9 -19.45 9.96 24.29
N ASN A 10 -18.60 9.05 24.74
CA ASN A 10 -17.65 8.24 23.99
C ASN A 10 -18.33 7.01 23.34
N GLN A 11 -19.54 7.19 22.75
CA GLN A 11 -20.32 6.08 22.17
C GLN A 11 -20.38 6.05 20.63
N GLN A 12 -19.41 6.64 19.92
CA GLN A 12 -19.39 6.55 18.45
C GLN A 12 -18.29 5.64 17.89
N LYS A 13 -17.72 4.72 18.66
CA LYS A 13 -16.58 3.91 18.19
C LYS A 13 -16.89 2.48 17.76
N PHE A 14 -18.13 2.04 17.69
CA PHE A 14 -18.44 0.64 17.32
C PHE A 14 -19.37 0.46 16.11
N PHE A 15 -19.32 1.35 15.12
CA PHE A 15 -20.04 1.11 13.88
C PHE A 15 -19.10 0.82 12.72
N ALA A 16 -19.13 -0.46 12.31
CA ALA A 16 -18.97 -0.89 10.94
C ALA A 16 -17.56 -1.02 10.37
N VAL A 17 -16.82 -2.00 10.81
CA VAL A 17 -15.64 -2.50 10.07
C VAL A 17 -16.01 -3.08 8.70
N SER A 18 -17.25 -3.54 8.47
CA SER A 18 -17.68 -4.10 7.18
C SER A 18 -18.30 -3.09 6.20
N LYS A 19 -18.90 -2.00 6.68
CA LYS A 19 -19.51 -0.96 5.82
C LYS A 19 -18.48 0.00 5.18
N ASN A 20 -17.21 -0.05 5.56
CA ASN A 20 -16.22 0.99 5.26
C ASN A 20 -15.27 0.69 4.10
N LYS A 21 -15.49 -0.36 3.32
CA LYS A 21 -14.58 -0.68 2.20
C LYS A 21 -14.63 0.39 1.11
N LEU A 22 -15.83 0.81 0.73
CA LEU A 22 -16.03 1.85 -0.28
C LEU A 22 -15.52 3.21 0.20
N ALA A 23 -15.78 3.57 1.46
CA ALA A 23 -15.28 4.80 2.05
C ALA A 23 -13.73 4.84 2.08
N LYS A 24 -13.08 3.72 2.42
CA LYS A 24 -11.62 3.62 2.37
C LYS A 24 -11.06 3.78 0.96
N PHE A 25 -11.72 3.25 -0.05
CA PHE A 25 -11.30 3.43 -1.44
C PHE A 25 -11.46 4.89 -1.88
N ALA A 26 -12.58 5.53 -1.56
CA ALA A 26 -12.80 6.94 -1.86
C ALA A 26 -11.79 7.85 -1.15
N GLU A 27 -11.47 7.58 0.12
CA GLU A 27 -10.45 8.32 0.85
C GLU A 27 -9.04 8.12 0.24
N MET A 28 -8.71 6.89 -0.18
CA MET A 28 -7.42 6.58 -0.80
C MET A 28 -7.20 7.25 -2.17
N GLU A 29 -8.26 7.64 -2.87
CA GLU A 29 -8.15 8.40 -4.13
C GLU A 29 -7.47 9.77 -3.92
N HIS A 30 -7.55 10.29 -2.70
CA HIS A 30 -6.93 11.56 -2.31
C HIS A 30 -5.52 11.40 -1.70
N PHE A 31 -5.05 10.17 -1.52
CA PHE A 31 -3.73 9.91 -0.95
C PHE A 31 -2.63 10.06 -2.00
N GLN A 32 -1.74 11.03 -1.82
CA GLN A 32 -0.62 11.27 -2.74
C GLN A 32 0.41 10.13 -2.75
N ASN A 33 0.45 9.33 -1.69
CA ASN A 33 1.35 8.18 -1.55
C ASN A 33 0.72 6.85 -2.01
N VAL A 34 -0.46 6.87 -2.63
CA VAL A 34 -1.13 5.66 -3.13
C VAL A 34 -1.36 5.76 -4.63
N ILE A 35 -0.83 4.80 -5.36
CA ILE A 35 -1.03 4.64 -6.79
C ILE A 35 -1.95 3.43 -7.01
N GLN A 36 -3.14 3.67 -7.56
CA GLN A 36 -4.10 2.63 -7.88
C GLN A 36 -4.03 2.31 -9.37
N ALA A 37 -3.43 1.18 -9.72
CA ALA A 37 -3.25 0.75 -11.10
C ALA A 37 -3.66 -0.73 -11.28
N PRO A 38 -4.98 -1.02 -11.22
CA PRO A 38 -5.46 -2.37 -11.47
C PRO A 38 -5.17 -2.78 -12.92
N LEU A 39 -4.77 -4.03 -13.14
CA LEU A 39 -4.36 -4.56 -14.46
C LEU A 39 -5.35 -4.26 -15.60
N ARG A 40 -6.65 -4.22 -15.29
CA ARG A 40 -7.70 -3.95 -16.26
C ARG A 40 -7.63 -2.54 -16.87
N GLN A 41 -6.91 -1.63 -16.24
CA GLN A 41 -6.75 -0.24 -16.67
C GLN A 41 -5.41 0.03 -17.35
N LEU A 42 -4.52 -0.97 -17.41
CA LEU A 42 -3.26 -0.87 -18.12
C LEU A 42 -3.46 -1.19 -19.60
N ASN A 43 -3.76 -0.16 -20.38
CA ASN A 43 -3.98 -0.29 -21.83
C ASN A 43 -2.70 -0.27 -22.66
N SER A 44 -1.53 0.01 -22.07
CA SER A 44 -0.23 0.08 -22.74
C SER A 44 0.83 -0.68 -21.96
N ASP A 45 1.89 -1.09 -22.66
CA ASP A 45 3.03 -1.79 -22.06
C ASP A 45 3.87 -0.88 -21.15
N ASP A 46 3.73 0.43 -21.28
CA ASP A 46 4.49 1.40 -20.51
C ASP A 46 3.62 2.12 -19.47
N PHE A 47 3.82 1.74 -18.22
CA PHE A 47 3.24 2.46 -17.10
C PHE A 47 3.95 3.83 -16.94
N TYR A 48 3.18 4.90 -16.75
CA TYR A 48 3.69 6.28 -16.77
C TYR A 48 4.78 6.61 -15.72
N LEU A 49 4.91 5.81 -14.65
CA LEU A 49 5.97 5.95 -13.64
C LEU A 49 7.18 5.04 -13.89
N LYS A 50 7.12 4.17 -14.91
CA LYS A 50 8.17 3.19 -15.19
C LYS A 50 9.49 3.89 -15.53
N GLY A 51 10.52 3.66 -14.71
CA GLY A 51 11.84 4.26 -14.85
C GLY A 51 12.02 5.60 -14.14
N ILE A 52 10.98 6.14 -13.47
CA ILE A 52 11.01 7.46 -12.85
C ILE A 52 10.35 7.50 -11.45
N TRP A 53 10.16 6.35 -10.80
CA TRP A 53 9.52 6.26 -9.49
C TRP A 53 10.20 7.12 -8.41
N ALA A 54 11.52 7.02 -8.29
CA ALA A 54 12.28 7.76 -7.28
C ALA A 54 12.09 9.28 -7.43
N GLU A 55 12.16 9.78 -8.67
CA GLU A 55 12.03 11.21 -8.95
C GLU A 55 10.59 11.70 -8.82
N LYS A 56 9.62 10.96 -9.39
CA LYS A 56 8.22 11.44 -9.47
C LYS A 56 7.43 11.25 -8.20
N ILE A 57 7.64 10.14 -7.49
CA ILE A 57 6.87 9.83 -6.26
C ILE A 57 7.57 10.35 -5.03
N PHE A 58 8.90 10.21 -4.96
CA PHE A 58 9.68 10.54 -3.77
C PHE A 58 10.47 11.85 -3.89
N GLY A 59 10.61 12.40 -5.10
CA GLY A 59 11.37 13.63 -5.33
C GLY A 59 12.87 13.52 -5.07
N ASN A 60 13.43 12.30 -5.16
CA ASN A 60 14.83 12.02 -4.86
C ASN A 60 15.40 10.96 -5.81
N LYS A 61 16.63 10.47 -5.54
CA LYS A 61 17.29 9.39 -6.31
C LYS A 61 17.68 8.21 -5.42
N ASN A 62 17.05 8.10 -4.25
CA ASN A 62 17.34 7.02 -3.32
C ASN A 62 16.92 5.66 -3.89
N PRO A 63 17.55 4.56 -3.46
CA PRO A 63 17.17 3.21 -3.87
C PRO A 63 15.71 2.92 -3.59
N VAL A 64 15.03 2.25 -4.53
CA VAL A 64 13.64 1.83 -4.39
C VAL A 64 13.59 0.38 -3.94
N ILE A 65 12.91 0.13 -2.84
CA ILE A 65 12.71 -1.20 -2.24
C ILE A 65 11.23 -1.55 -2.36
N LEU A 66 10.91 -2.74 -2.84
CA LEU A 66 9.53 -3.23 -2.92
C LEU A 66 9.24 -4.21 -1.79
N GLU A 67 8.08 -4.05 -1.13
CA GLU A 67 7.47 -5.08 -0.31
C GLU A 67 6.29 -5.68 -1.08
N LEU A 68 6.44 -6.91 -1.58
CA LEU A 68 5.39 -7.62 -2.30
C LEU A 68 4.45 -8.33 -1.32
N GLY A 69 3.13 -8.09 -1.48
CA GLY A 69 2.13 -8.62 -0.55
C GLY A 69 2.10 -7.86 0.77
N CYS A 70 2.27 -6.54 0.74
CA CYS A 70 2.40 -5.70 1.94
C CYS A 70 1.19 -5.73 2.90
N GLY A 71 0.04 -6.26 2.47
CA GLY A 71 -1.16 -6.38 3.31
C GLY A 71 -1.62 -5.03 3.88
N LYS A 72 -1.39 -4.81 5.18
CA LYS A 72 -1.70 -3.54 5.85
C LYS A 72 -0.60 -2.48 5.67
N GLY A 73 0.54 -2.83 5.11
CA GLY A 73 1.68 -1.94 4.90
C GLY A 73 2.46 -1.60 6.18
N GLU A 74 2.35 -2.42 7.20
CA GLU A 74 3.03 -2.18 8.50
C GLU A 74 4.55 -2.22 8.35
N TYR A 75 5.08 -3.18 7.59
CA TYR A 75 6.52 -3.29 7.30
C TYR A 75 7.01 -2.13 6.43
N THR A 76 6.29 -1.82 5.33
CA THR A 76 6.61 -0.67 4.47
C THR A 76 6.78 0.61 5.31
N VAL A 77 5.85 0.88 6.24
CA VAL A 77 5.90 2.06 7.11
C VAL A 77 7.07 2.02 8.09
N GLN A 78 7.28 0.88 8.77
CA GLN A 78 8.35 0.73 9.75
C GLN A 78 9.74 0.82 9.11
N LEU A 79 9.90 0.25 7.92
CA LEU A 79 11.16 0.32 7.18
C LEU A 79 11.43 1.75 6.68
N ALA A 80 10.42 2.44 6.16
CA ALA A 80 10.54 3.83 5.75
C ALA A 80 10.91 4.76 6.91
N GLU A 81 10.39 4.49 8.10
CA GLU A 81 10.73 5.24 9.31
C GLU A 81 12.18 4.97 9.76
N LYS A 82 12.63 3.71 9.63
CA LYS A 82 13.95 3.28 10.06
C LYS A 82 15.07 3.68 9.10
N TYR A 83 14.78 3.73 7.80
CA TYR A 83 15.76 3.96 6.73
C TYR A 83 15.32 5.13 5.84
N PRO A 84 15.50 6.38 6.29
CA PRO A 84 15.06 7.56 5.56
C PRO A 84 15.82 7.79 4.24
N GLU A 85 16.98 7.15 4.08
CA GLU A 85 17.81 7.19 2.85
C GLU A 85 17.35 6.21 1.76
N MET A 86 16.29 5.45 1.99
CA MET A 86 15.71 4.49 1.04
C MET A 86 14.24 4.80 0.79
N ASN A 87 13.75 4.48 -0.39
CA ASN A 87 12.33 4.61 -0.75
C ASN A 87 11.65 3.24 -0.69
N PHE A 88 10.51 3.16 -0.03
CA PHE A 88 9.75 1.92 0.15
C PHE A 88 8.41 1.98 -0.57
N ILE A 89 8.11 0.95 -1.35
CA ILE A 89 6.83 0.80 -2.04
C ILE A 89 6.18 -0.51 -1.61
N GLY A 90 5.09 -0.43 -0.85
CA GLY A 90 4.25 -1.58 -0.52
C GLY A 90 3.31 -1.93 -1.67
N VAL A 91 3.35 -3.17 -2.14
CA VAL A 91 2.53 -3.66 -3.27
C VAL A 91 1.53 -4.69 -2.78
N ASP A 92 0.25 -4.49 -3.06
CA ASP A 92 -0.82 -5.47 -2.78
C ASP A 92 -2.03 -5.21 -3.69
N ILE A 93 -2.80 -6.25 -3.98
CA ILE A 93 -4.07 -6.12 -4.70
C ILE A 93 -5.22 -5.66 -3.79
N LYS A 94 -5.10 -5.90 -2.48
CA LYS A 94 -6.15 -5.64 -1.49
C LYS A 94 -6.06 -4.22 -0.92
N GLY A 95 -6.44 -3.21 -1.69
CA GLY A 95 -6.37 -1.80 -1.30
C GLY A 95 -7.00 -1.45 0.06
N ALA A 96 -8.10 -2.10 0.45
CA ALA A 96 -8.73 -1.85 1.75
C ALA A 96 -7.83 -2.21 2.96
N ARG A 97 -6.86 -3.13 2.79
CA ARG A 97 -5.84 -3.43 3.81
C ARG A 97 -4.74 -2.37 3.79
N MET A 98 -4.22 -2.08 2.61
CA MET A 98 -3.17 -1.09 2.34
C MET A 98 -3.51 0.31 2.88
N PHE A 99 -4.80 0.67 2.93
CA PHE A 99 -5.32 1.93 3.49
C PHE A 99 -4.69 2.28 4.85
N THR A 100 -4.50 1.28 5.72
CA THR A 100 -3.98 1.50 7.08
C THR A 100 -2.54 2.02 7.04
N GLY A 101 -1.66 1.36 6.29
CA GLY A 101 -0.26 1.77 6.15
C GLY A 101 -0.13 3.09 5.40
N ALA A 102 -0.89 3.27 4.32
CA ALA A 102 -0.88 4.51 3.55
C ALA A 102 -1.26 5.73 4.41
N LYS A 103 -2.34 5.61 5.21
CA LYS A 103 -2.77 6.66 6.14
C LYS A 103 -1.74 6.90 7.25
N GLN A 104 -1.16 5.83 7.79
CA GLN A 104 -0.13 5.93 8.82
C GLN A 104 1.13 6.65 8.30
N ALA A 105 1.57 6.36 7.08
CA ALA A 105 2.69 7.05 6.44
C ALA A 105 2.43 8.56 6.28
N ILE A 106 1.20 8.95 5.90
CA ILE A 106 0.81 10.36 5.81
C ILE A 106 0.84 11.03 7.19
N VAL A 107 0.22 10.40 8.21
CA VAL A 107 0.19 10.93 9.58
C VAL A 107 1.60 11.13 10.16
N LYS A 108 2.50 10.19 9.86
CA LYS A 108 3.92 10.26 10.26
C LYS A 108 4.77 11.16 9.35
N ASN A 109 4.18 11.75 8.31
CA ASN A 109 4.87 12.57 7.31
C ASN A 109 6.07 11.87 6.64
N LEU A 110 5.98 10.57 6.42
CA LEU A 110 7.01 9.79 5.74
C LEU A 110 6.96 10.09 4.24
N LYS A 111 8.01 10.72 3.73
CA LYS A 111 8.13 11.09 2.31
C LYS A 111 8.70 9.96 1.45
N ASN A 112 9.23 8.94 2.09
CA ASN A 112 9.88 7.78 1.48
C ASN A 112 9.03 6.49 1.54
N ALA A 113 7.72 6.61 1.79
CA ALA A 113 6.78 5.50 1.81
C ALA A 113 5.64 5.72 0.81
N ALA A 114 5.48 4.82 -0.14
CA ALA A 114 4.39 4.80 -1.11
C ALA A 114 3.74 3.42 -1.21
N PHE A 115 2.58 3.36 -1.86
CA PHE A 115 1.82 2.13 -2.01
C PHE A 115 1.30 2.00 -3.44
N LEU A 116 1.52 0.83 -4.03
CA LEU A 116 1.03 0.47 -5.36
C LEU A 116 -0.03 -0.62 -5.25
N ARG A 117 -1.26 -0.27 -5.59
CA ARG A 117 -2.34 -1.26 -5.66
C ARG A 117 -2.37 -1.89 -7.03
N THR A 118 -1.82 -3.09 -7.14
CA THR A 118 -1.83 -3.89 -8.38
C THR A 118 -1.69 -5.38 -8.08
N ASN A 119 -1.74 -6.20 -9.14
CA ASN A 119 -1.42 -7.62 -9.05
C ASN A 119 0.10 -7.80 -9.11
N ILE A 120 0.67 -8.50 -8.13
CA ILE A 120 2.11 -8.77 -8.02
C ILE A 120 2.66 -9.49 -9.26
N GLU A 121 1.86 -10.35 -9.89
CA GLU A 121 2.25 -11.10 -11.10
C GLU A 121 2.62 -10.22 -12.29
N ALA A 122 2.20 -8.94 -12.27
CA ALA A 122 2.47 -7.99 -13.35
C ALA A 122 3.44 -6.89 -12.92
N ILE A 123 4.23 -7.11 -11.88
CA ILE A 123 5.10 -6.07 -11.30
C ILE A 123 6.16 -5.55 -12.30
N ASP A 124 6.61 -6.38 -13.23
CA ASP A 124 7.53 -6.07 -14.31
C ASP A 124 7.03 -4.97 -15.28
N ARG A 125 5.70 -4.80 -15.34
CA ARG A 125 5.08 -3.75 -16.15
C ARG A 125 5.22 -2.36 -15.52
N PHE A 126 5.43 -2.30 -14.20
CA PHE A 126 5.47 -1.07 -13.43
C PHE A 126 6.86 -0.49 -13.22
N PHE A 127 7.89 -1.32 -13.33
CA PHE A 127 9.26 -0.93 -13.06
C PHE A 127 10.16 -1.27 -14.25
N LYS A 128 11.15 -0.41 -14.50
CA LYS A 128 12.20 -0.65 -15.47
C LYS A 128 13.25 -1.60 -14.89
N ALA A 129 13.94 -2.33 -15.74
CA ALA A 129 15.09 -3.14 -15.32
C ALA A 129 16.13 -2.26 -14.59
N GLY A 130 16.53 -2.69 -13.38
CA GLY A 130 17.48 -1.96 -12.53
C GLY A 130 16.90 -0.78 -11.74
N GLU A 131 15.59 -0.51 -11.82
CA GLU A 131 14.94 0.57 -11.05
C GLU A 131 14.69 0.19 -9.59
N VAL A 132 14.48 -1.09 -9.34
CA VAL A 132 14.26 -1.65 -8.01
C VAL A 132 15.57 -2.22 -7.48
N ALA A 133 16.01 -1.75 -6.32
CA ALA A 133 17.24 -2.20 -5.68
C ALA A 133 17.05 -3.54 -4.94
N GLU A 134 15.91 -3.69 -4.24
CA GLU A 134 15.59 -4.89 -3.46
C GLU A 134 14.10 -5.22 -3.51
N ILE A 135 13.77 -6.51 -3.40
CA ILE A 135 12.41 -7.01 -3.28
C ILE A 135 12.29 -7.85 -2.01
N TRP A 136 11.33 -7.50 -1.18
CA TRP A 136 11.02 -8.21 0.05
C TRP A 136 9.69 -8.93 -0.07
N LEU A 137 9.68 -10.19 0.35
CA LEU A 137 8.49 -11.03 0.44
C LEU A 137 8.36 -11.50 1.89
N THR A 138 7.63 -10.73 2.69
CA THR A 138 7.65 -10.88 4.16
C THR A 138 6.83 -12.07 4.65
N PHE A 139 5.64 -12.30 4.10
CA PHE A 139 4.77 -13.42 4.50
C PHE A 139 4.04 -13.99 3.28
N PRO A 140 4.72 -14.82 2.46
CA PRO A 140 4.06 -15.48 1.33
C PRO A 140 2.99 -16.43 1.85
N ASP A 141 1.74 -16.27 1.38
CA ASP A 141 0.69 -17.25 1.65
C ASP A 141 1.12 -18.62 1.09
N PRO A 142 1.20 -19.68 1.91
CA PRO A 142 1.55 -20.99 1.41
C PRO A 142 0.48 -21.46 0.42
N GLN A 143 0.85 -21.58 -0.85
CA GLN A 143 -0.04 -22.15 -1.87
C GLN A 143 -0.21 -23.64 -1.59
N MET A 144 -1.29 -24.01 -0.94
CA MET A 144 -1.67 -25.42 -0.80
C MET A 144 -1.94 -25.96 -2.20
N LYS A 145 -1.17 -26.97 -2.63
CA LYS A 145 -1.45 -27.71 -3.86
C LYS A 145 -2.90 -28.22 -3.77
N LYS A 146 -3.75 -27.78 -4.68
CA LYS A 146 -5.08 -28.37 -4.84
C LYS A 146 -4.86 -29.83 -5.14
N THR A 147 -5.08 -30.69 -4.15
CA THR A 147 -5.19 -32.14 -4.37
C THR A 147 -6.34 -32.32 -5.34
N SER A 148 -6.04 -32.76 -6.57
CA SER A 148 -7.05 -33.17 -7.52
C SER A 148 -7.80 -34.32 -6.88
N ARG A 149 -9.04 -34.11 -6.46
CA ARG A 149 -9.95 -35.22 -6.12
C ARG A 149 -10.08 -36.04 -7.39
N ARG A 150 -9.42 -37.20 -7.42
CA ARG A 150 -9.77 -38.26 -8.36
C ARG A 150 -11.20 -38.65 -8.02
N LEU A 151 -12.11 -38.34 -8.92
CA LEU A 151 -13.44 -38.94 -8.95
C LEU A 151 -13.22 -40.36 -9.36
N THR A 152 -13.40 -41.28 -8.43
CA THR A 152 -13.64 -42.72 -8.67
C THR A 152 -15.12 -42.90 -8.92
#